data_0f8b8eacbfddc68ace87af3964bfc878
#
_entry.id   0f8b8eacbfddc68ace87af3964bfc878
#
_cell.length_a   1.000
_cell.length_b   1.000
_cell.length_c   1.000
_cell.angle_alpha   90.00
_cell.angle_beta   90.00
_cell.angle_gamma   90.00
#
_symmetry.space_group_name_H-M   'P 1'
#
loop_
_entity.id
_entity.type
_entity.pdbx_description
1 polymer ?
#
loop_
_entity_poly.entity_id
_entity_poly.type
_entity_poly.pdbx_seq_one_letter_code
_entity_poly.pdbx_strand_id
1 'polypeptide(L)'
;MTGIWKLGGKGQSCDEVCSEVGKKCDLDALLEIKDVEKANEIFEKLPCTSGPKTPMKTSVKAVSPSVLEYTSFGNHFNCYFDGDGRNAKCDSQHSKYKRLCFCKN
;
A
#
# COMPACT_ATOMS: atom_id res chain seq x y z
N MET A 1 11.49 6.42 15.22
CA MET A 1 11.41 5.78 13.90
C MET A 1 11.56 6.83 12.81
N THR A 2 12.48 6.62 11.91
CA THR A 2 12.81 7.60 10.87
C THR A 2 12.34 7.11 9.51
N GLY A 3 11.11 7.43 9.17
CA GLY A 3 10.56 7.04 7.89
C GLY A 3 9.29 7.79 7.56
N ILE A 4 8.84 7.63 6.32
CA ILE A 4 7.62 8.26 5.82
C ILE A 4 6.78 7.25 5.03
N TRP A 5 5.47 7.40 5.11
CA TRP A 5 4.56 6.71 4.22
C TRP A 5 4.45 7.50 2.92
N LYS A 6 4.63 6.83 1.78
CA LYS A 6 4.58 7.47 0.47
C LYS A 6 3.76 6.62 -0.49
N LEU A 7 2.81 7.26 -1.17
CA LEU A 7 2.02 6.59 -2.20
C LEU A 7 2.77 6.69 -3.53
N GLY A 8 3.01 5.54 -4.15
CA GLY A 8 3.67 5.47 -5.46
C GLY A 8 2.71 5.64 -6.62
N GLY A 9 3.25 5.54 -7.82
CA GLY A 9 2.46 5.49 -9.05
C GLY A 9 2.02 4.06 -9.37
N LYS A 10 1.13 3.93 -10.33
CA LYS A 10 0.68 2.61 -10.79
C LYS A 10 1.85 1.78 -11.29
N GLY A 11 1.92 0.54 -10.86
CA GLY A 11 2.94 -0.40 -11.32
C GLY A 11 4.31 -0.26 -10.67
N GLN A 12 4.47 0.64 -9.68
CA GLN A 12 5.72 0.76 -8.96
C GLN A 12 5.81 -0.20 -7.78
N SER A 13 6.97 -0.78 -7.54
CA SER A 13 7.27 -1.51 -6.31
C SER A 13 7.62 -0.51 -5.20
N CYS A 14 7.57 -0.95 -3.95
CA CYS A 14 8.00 -0.09 -2.85
C CYS A 14 9.49 0.20 -2.91
N ASP A 15 10.30 -0.73 -3.43
CA ASP A 15 11.71 -0.47 -3.65
C ASP A 15 11.92 0.73 -4.59
N GLU A 16 11.14 0.78 -5.68
CA GLU A 16 11.20 1.91 -6.62
C GLU A 16 10.72 3.22 -5.98
N VAL A 17 9.58 3.17 -5.29
CA VAL A 17 9.00 4.36 -4.64
C VAL A 17 9.96 4.96 -3.64
N CYS A 18 10.56 4.13 -2.78
CA CYS A 18 11.47 4.62 -1.75
C CYS A 18 12.80 5.08 -2.33
N SER A 19 13.29 4.41 -3.37
CA SER A 19 14.51 4.78 -4.06
C SER A 19 14.44 6.20 -4.65
N GLU A 20 13.28 6.61 -5.16
CA GLU A 20 13.08 7.93 -5.75
C GLU A 20 13.30 9.07 -4.75
N VAL A 21 13.16 8.80 -3.46
CA VAL A 21 13.39 9.80 -2.40
C VAL A 21 14.66 9.50 -1.60
N GLY A 22 15.54 8.67 -2.13
CA GLY A 22 16.82 8.34 -1.49
C GLY A 22 16.66 7.49 -0.22
N LYS A 23 15.60 6.71 -0.13
CA LYS A 23 15.29 5.89 1.04
C LYS A 23 15.12 4.43 0.64
N LYS A 24 14.89 3.59 1.63
CA LYS A 24 14.69 2.14 1.45
C LYS A 24 13.32 1.71 1.96
N CYS A 25 12.72 0.74 1.29
CA CYS A 25 11.49 0.12 1.74
C CYS A 25 11.70 -0.61 3.07
N ASP A 26 10.83 -0.36 4.03
CA ASP A 26 10.82 -1.07 5.32
C ASP A 26 9.77 -2.16 5.28
N LEU A 27 10.20 -3.40 5.03
CA LEU A 27 9.28 -4.52 4.95
C LEU A 27 8.56 -4.78 6.27
N ASP A 28 9.26 -4.64 7.40
CA ASP A 28 8.63 -4.87 8.70
C ASP A 28 7.45 -3.93 8.94
N ALA A 29 7.58 -2.67 8.52
CA ALA A 29 6.49 -1.72 8.63
C ALA A 29 5.30 -2.13 7.76
N LEU A 30 5.54 -2.66 6.57
CA LEU A 30 4.46 -3.14 5.69
C LEU A 30 3.74 -4.34 6.31
N LEU A 31 4.48 -5.23 6.95
CA LEU A 31 3.92 -6.45 7.55
C LEU A 31 3.14 -6.17 8.85
N GLU A 32 3.29 -4.99 9.44
CA GLU A 32 2.52 -4.59 10.62
C GLU A 32 1.09 -4.17 10.29
N ILE A 33 0.77 -3.92 9.02
CA ILE A 33 -0.56 -3.49 8.59
C ILE A 33 -1.42 -4.73 8.34
N LYS A 34 -2.01 -5.27 9.41
CA LYS A 34 -2.77 -6.52 9.35
C LYS A 34 -4.15 -6.46 10.00
N ASP A 35 -4.56 -5.28 10.48
CA ASP A 35 -5.92 -5.06 10.98
C ASP A 35 -6.46 -3.72 10.49
N VAL A 36 -7.78 -3.55 10.60
CA VAL A 36 -8.46 -2.38 10.06
C VAL A 36 -8.10 -1.10 10.81
N GLU A 37 -7.78 -1.18 12.09
CA GLU A 37 -7.40 0.00 12.87
C GLU A 37 -6.07 0.57 12.37
N LYS A 38 -5.09 -0.29 12.18
CA LYS A 38 -3.79 0.14 11.65
C LYS A 38 -3.91 0.61 10.20
N ALA A 39 -4.74 -0.08 9.41
CA ALA A 39 -5.00 0.34 8.03
C ALA A 39 -5.61 1.74 7.98
N ASN A 40 -6.59 2.02 8.85
CA ASN A 40 -7.20 3.35 8.93
C ASN A 40 -6.17 4.43 9.26
N GLU A 41 -5.21 4.14 10.13
CA GLU A 41 -4.16 5.09 10.48
C GLU A 41 -3.30 5.47 9.27
N ILE A 42 -2.85 4.47 8.51
CA ILE A 42 -1.95 4.73 7.37
C ILE A 42 -2.69 5.30 6.16
N PHE A 43 -3.98 5.02 6.02
CA PHE A 43 -4.78 5.53 4.91
C PHE A 43 -5.58 6.80 5.26
N GLU A 44 -5.42 7.37 6.46
CA GLU A 44 -6.28 8.46 6.95
C GLU A 44 -6.34 9.68 6.03
N LYS A 45 -5.28 9.95 5.29
CA LYS A 45 -5.20 11.12 4.39
C LYS A 45 -5.64 10.78 2.96
N LEU A 46 -6.06 9.56 2.71
CA LEU A 46 -6.50 9.11 1.40
C LEU A 46 -8.01 8.92 1.38
N PRO A 47 -8.67 9.29 0.28
CA PRO A 47 -10.14 9.18 0.19
C PRO A 47 -10.59 7.76 -0.12
N CYS A 48 -10.36 6.83 0.80
CA CYS A 48 -10.73 5.42 0.59
C CYS A 48 -12.25 5.28 0.51
N THR A 49 -12.74 4.86 -0.65
CA THR A 49 -14.16 4.57 -0.84
C THR A 49 -14.50 3.31 -0.05
N SER A 50 -15.46 3.37 0.83
CA SER A 50 -15.87 2.24 1.68
C SER A 50 -14.82 1.80 2.72
N GLY A 51 -13.77 2.58 2.91
CA GLY A 51 -12.71 2.28 3.88
C GLY A 51 -11.72 1.20 3.42
N PRO A 52 -10.63 1.00 4.17
CA PRO A 52 -9.66 -0.06 3.86
C PRO A 52 -10.27 -1.45 4.00
N LYS A 53 -9.88 -2.36 3.09
CA LYS A 53 -10.38 -3.74 3.08
C LYS A 53 -9.27 -4.72 2.69
N THR A 54 -9.46 -5.98 3.02
CA THR A 54 -8.50 -7.02 2.65
C THR A 54 -8.71 -7.44 1.20
N PRO A 55 -7.61 -7.71 0.48
CA PRO A 55 -7.73 -8.20 -0.89
C PRO A 55 -8.18 -9.65 -0.93
N MET A 56 -8.88 -10.02 -1.99
CA MET A 56 -9.33 -11.39 -2.21
C MET A 56 -8.29 -12.25 -2.92
N LYS A 57 -7.35 -11.64 -3.63
CA LYS A 57 -6.34 -12.34 -4.43
C LYS A 57 -4.95 -12.20 -3.83
N THR A 58 -4.18 -13.29 -3.88
CA THR A 58 -2.80 -13.33 -3.37
C THR A 58 -1.91 -12.27 -4.04
N SER A 59 -2.09 -12.05 -5.36
CA SER A 59 -1.31 -11.05 -6.08
C SER A 59 -1.47 -9.64 -5.53
N VAL A 60 -2.65 -9.32 -4.98
CA VAL A 60 -2.90 -8.02 -4.35
C VAL A 60 -2.29 -7.99 -2.95
N LYS A 61 -2.29 -9.12 -2.23
CA LYS A 61 -1.67 -9.20 -0.91
C LYS A 61 -0.17 -8.87 -0.98
N ALA A 62 0.51 -9.32 -2.03
CA ALA A 62 1.94 -9.07 -2.19
C ALA A 62 2.26 -7.58 -2.42
N VAL A 63 1.31 -6.82 -2.99
CA VAL A 63 1.50 -5.37 -3.22
C VAL A 63 0.81 -4.51 -2.15
N SER A 64 0.32 -5.11 -1.08
CA SER A 64 -0.31 -4.38 0.02
C SER A 64 0.73 -3.66 0.88
N PRO A 65 0.40 -2.54 1.53
CA PRO A 65 -0.85 -1.81 1.35
C PRO A 65 -0.87 -1.07 0.02
N SER A 66 -2.05 -0.97 -0.59
CA SER A 66 -2.15 -0.40 -1.94
C SER A 66 -3.52 0.25 -2.19
N VAL A 67 -3.59 1.03 -3.26
CA VAL A 67 -4.81 1.72 -3.69
C VAL A 67 -5.09 1.36 -5.14
N LEU A 68 -6.34 0.99 -5.42
CA LEU A 68 -6.85 0.81 -6.76
C LEU A 68 -7.78 1.98 -7.09
N GLU A 69 -7.41 2.78 -8.06
CA GLU A 69 -8.24 3.89 -8.52
C GLU A 69 -9.01 3.46 -9.78
N TYR A 70 -10.30 3.78 -9.82
CA TYR A 70 -11.09 3.55 -11.02
C TYR A 70 -12.24 4.57 -11.10
N THR A 71 -12.74 4.79 -12.33
CA THR A 71 -13.69 5.88 -12.62
C THR A 71 -15.03 5.39 -13.16
N SER A 72 -15.49 4.22 -12.74
CA SER A 72 -16.82 3.73 -13.11
C SER A 72 -17.87 4.38 -12.20
N PHE A 73 -18.77 5.18 -12.77
CA PHE A 73 -19.81 5.91 -12.00
C PHE A 73 -19.24 6.85 -10.93
N GLY A 74 -18.15 7.56 -11.26
CA GLY A 74 -17.49 8.47 -10.35
C GLY A 74 -16.07 8.00 -10.03
N ASN A 75 -15.36 8.77 -9.21
CA ASN A 75 -14.01 8.43 -8.80
C ASN A 75 -14.04 7.51 -7.58
N HIS A 76 -13.40 6.35 -7.68
CA HIS A 76 -13.32 5.36 -6.60
C HIS A 76 -11.88 5.08 -6.23
N PHE A 77 -11.63 4.98 -4.92
CA PHE A 77 -10.33 4.66 -4.35
C PHE A 77 -10.51 3.48 -3.41
N ASN A 78 -10.19 2.28 -3.90
CA ASN A 78 -10.23 1.09 -3.06
C ASN A 78 -8.88 0.90 -2.39
N CYS A 79 -8.84 1.03 -1.07
CA CYS A 79 -7.64 0.86 -0.28
C CYS A 79 -7.58 -0.58 0.24
N TYR A 80 -6.43 -1.23 0.07
CA TYR A 80 -6.26 -2.63 0.47
C TYR A 80 -5.10 -2.80 1.43
N PHE A 81 -5.27 -3.70 2.39
CA PHE A 81 -4.20 -4.12 3.28
C PHE A 81 -4.20 -5.65 3.40
N ASP A 82 -3.07 -6.22 3.82
CA ASP A 82 -2.94 -7.66 3.98
C ASP A 82 -3.35 -8.09 5.39
N GLY A 83 -4.54 -8.67 5.51
CA GLY A 83 -5.07 -9.11 6.80
C GLY A 83 -4.24 -10.20 7.48
N ASP A 84 -3.40 -10.90 6.74
CA ASP A 84 -2.52 -11.94 7.30
C ASP A 84 -1.21 -11.36 7.84
N GLY A 85 -0.82 -10.17 7.40
CA GLY A 85 0.40 -9.51 7.85
C GLY A 85 1.68 -10.21 7.47
N ARG A 86 1.73 -10.94 6.34
CA ARG A 86 2.90 -11.72 5.94
C ARG A 86 3.11 -11.87 4.44
N ASN A 87 2.26 -11.28 3.62
CA ASN A 87 2.33 -11.46 2.17
C ASN A 87 2.93 -10.27 1.43
N ALA A 88 2.93 -9.09 2.04
CA ALA A 88 3.49 -7.90 1.42
C ALA A 88 5.00 -8.06 1.18
N LYS A 89 5.47 -7.55 0.05
CA LYS A 89 6.89 -7.57 -0.33
C LYS A 89 7.30 -6.20 -0.85
N CYS A 90 8.53 -5.81 -0.61
CA CYS A 90 9.05 -4.54 -1.10
C CYS A 90 9.23 -4.51 -2.62
N ASP A 91 9.54 -5.64 -3.23
CA ASP A 91 9.85 -5.75 -4.66
C ASP A 91 8.66 -6.09 -5.54
N SER A 92 7.49 -6.39 -4.97
CA SER A 92 6.30 -6.72 -5.75
C SER A 92 5.64 -5.48 -6.35
N GLN A 93 5.11 -5.63 -7.54
CA GLN A 93 4.41 -4.58 -8.26
C GLN A 93 3.20 -5.14 -9.01
N HIS A 94 2.21 -4.29 -9.26
CA HIS A 94 1.02 -4.66 -10.03
C HIS A 94 0.59 -3.43 -10.83
N SER A 95 0.42 -3.61 -12.14
CA SER A 95 0.19 -2.50 -13.08
C SER A 95 -1.03 -1.64 -12.77
N LYS A 96 -2.00 -2.15 -12.02
CA LYS A 96 -3.24 -1.45 -11.69
C LYS A 96 -3.24 -0.77 -10.32
N TYR A 97 -2.26 -1.06 -9.48
CA TYR A 97 -2.25 -0.61 -8.08
C TYR A 97 -1.14 0.39 -7.81
N LYS A 98 -1.48 1.38 -6.98
CA LYS A 98 -0.50 2.30 -6.40
C LYS A 98 -0.16 1.78 -5.01
N ARG A 99 1.11 1.53 -4.74
CA ARG A 99 1.52 1.01 -3.44
C ARG A 99 1.72 2.13 -2.43
N LEU A 100 1.22 1.91 -1.20
CA LEU A 100 1.53 2.78 -0.07
C LEU A 100 2.72 2.18 0.65
N CYS A 101 3.84 2.87 0.63
CA CYS A 101 5.12 2.33 1.06
C CYS A 101 5.68 3.08 2.25
N PHE A 102 6.28 2.35 3.20
CA PHE A 102 7.02 2.99 4.28
C PHE A 102 8.49 3.02 3.90
N CYS A 103 9.01 4.23 3.75
CA CYS A 103 10.38 4.45 3.31
C CYS A 103 11.22 4.93 4.49
N LYS A 104 12.30 4.21 4.80
CA LYS A 104 13.20 4.52 5.90
C LYS A 104 14.57 4.97 5.39
N ASN A 105 15.31 5.62 6.24
CA ASN A 105 16.68 6.05 5.92
C ASN A 105 17.66 4.88 5.82
#